data_15df3c3afdaa7a229a9fd4db275ea402
#
_entry.id   15df3c3afdaa7a229a9fd4db275ea402
#
_cell.length_a   1.000
_cell.length_b   1.000
_cell.length_c   1.000
_cell.angle_alpha   90.00
_cell.angle_beta   90.00
_cell.angle_gamma   90.00
#
_symmetry.space_group_name_H-M   'P 1'
#
loop_
_entity.id
_entity.type
_entity.pdbx_description
1 polymer ?
#
loop_
_entity_poly.entity_id
_entity_poly.type
_entity_poly.pdbx_seq_one_letter_code
_entity_poly.pdbx_strand_id
1 'polypeptide(L)'
;MAIEHAAVQVVRKPWGVADLHPWSSIEGSGDRIGELWFERTDRGARVPALLLKLLFTSEPLSIQVHPDDAFARTVGLPNGKTEAWYILSATPDARIGVGLKRQLAPGELRTAIKDGSIASLVDWRSVKQGDVIFIPAGTIHAIGAGIVLAEIQQHSDATFRLFDYGRTRELHTDSAVAVSDAGPLQTQAGPRRLTAVRTALVASPHFVLERIDLPANSSWALDATRETWILVIEGQARAGRTILKPGDAVFAEADRAGIDVGPDGMSALIAYPGPDPVVALLEDSGEHMTKSAAISVARPSKPEEIAGVQR
;
A
#
# COMPACT_ATOMS: atom_id res chain seq x y z
N MET A 1 -20.04 -6.76 -8.47
CA MET A 1 -19.16 -7.82 -7.95
C MET A 1 -18.44 -7.21 -6.77
N ALA A 2 -18.54 -7.85 -5.62
CA ALA A 2 -18.09 -7.27 -4.36
C ALA A 2 -16.57 -7.00 -4.28
N ILE A 3 -15.75 -7.77 -4.95
CA ILE A 3 -14.29 -7.59 -5.03
C ILE A 3 -13.83 -7.82 -6.46
N GLU A 4 -13.02 -6.89 -6.98
CA GLU A 4 -12.39 -6.95 -8.30
C GLU A 4 -10.93 -7.38 -8.14
N HIS A 5 -10.51 -8.48 -8.78
CA HIS A 5 -9.10 -8.85 -8.84
C HIS A 5 -8.36 -7.82 -9.70
N ALA A 6 -7.26 -7.28 -9.19
CA ALA A 6 -6.53 -6.25 -9.92
C ALA A 6 -5.87 -6.79 -11.18
N ALA A 7 -5.91 -6.03 -12.26
CA ALA A 7 -5.03 -6.21 -13.39
C ALA A 7 -3.61 -5.76 -13.03
N VAL A 8 -2.60 -6.42 -13.61
CA VAL A 8 -1.20 -6.10 -13.33
C VAL A 8 -0.55 -5.52 -14.59
N GLN A 9 -0.09 -4.27 -14.49
CA GLN A 9 0.77 -3.66 -15.49
C GLN A 9 2.23 -3.90 -15.11
N VAL A 10 2.98 -4.56 -16.00
CA VAL A 10 4.42 -4.81 -15.84
C VAL A 10 5.23 -3.63 -16.33
N VAL A 11 6.07 -3.07 -15.46
CA VAL A 11 6.93 -1.93 -15.79
C VAL A 11 8.41 -2.33 -15.70
N ARG A 12 9.07 -2.32 -16.87
CA ARG A 12 10.48 -2.64 -16.98
C ARG A 12 11.34 -1.45 -16.58
N LYS A 13 12.33 -1.70 -15.75
CA LYS A 13 13.27 -0.68 -15.26
C LYS A 13 14.69 -1.23 -15.25
N PRO A 14 15.72 -0.40 -15.47
CA PRO A 14 17.11 -0.86 -15.48
C PRO A 14 17.57 -1.45 -14.14
N TRP A 15 16.94 -1.03 -13.05
CA TRP A 15 17.21 -1.48 -11.69
C TRP A 15 16.33 -2.65 -11.23
N GLY A 16 15.48 -3.21 -12.12
CA GLY A 16 14.59 -4.32 -11.81
C GLY A 16 15.31 -5.67 -11.64
N VAL A 17 14.54 -6.72 -11.43
CA VAL A 17 14.99 -8.10 -11.28
C VAL A 17 14.36 -9.00 -12.35
N ALA A 18 14.91 -10.21 -12.53
CA ALA A 18 14.34 -11.21 -13.44
C ALA A 18 13.35 -12.14 -12.73
N ASP A 19 13.59 -12.44 -11.44
CA ASP A 19 12.75 -13.30 -10.62
C ASP A 19 11.93 -12.48 -9.63
N LEU A 20 10.60 -12.59 -9.70
CA LEU A 20 9.67 -11.88 -8.86
C LEU A 20 9.07 -12.75 -7.74
N HIS A 21 9.49 -14.02 -7.62
CA HIS A 21 8.96 -14.91 -6.59
C HIS A 21 9.30 -14.42 -5.17
N PRO A 22 8.40 -14.64 -4.20
CA PRO A 22 7.09 -15.31 -4.31
C PRO A 22 5.94 -14.37 -4.71
N TRP A 23 6.19 -13.11 -5.00
CA TRP A 23 5.20 -12.04 -5.17
C TRP A 23 4.48 -12.06 -6.52
N SER A 24 5.06 -12.69 -7.52
CA SER A 24 4.44 -12.84 -8.84
C SER A 24 5.01 -14.04 -9.58
N SER A 25 4.16 -14.70 -10.36
CA SER A 25 4.55 -15.75 -11.31
C SER A 25 4.81 -15.20 -12.71
N ILE A 26 4.82 -13.87 -12.88
CA ILE A 26 5.14 -13.26 -14.17
C ILE A 26 6.62 -13.46 -14.44
N GLU A 27 6.94 -14.21 -15.49
CA GLU A 27 8.30 -14.40 -15.95
C GLU A 27 8.70 -13.25 -16.87
N GLY A 28 9.82 -12.62 -16.53
CA GLY A 28 10.47 -11.67 -17.44
C GLY A 28 11.04 -12.44 -18.64
N SER A 29 10.66 -12.09 -19.86
CA SER A 29 11.22 -12.64 -21.10
C SER A 29 12.68 -12.15 -21.33
N GLY A 30 13.54 -12.24 -20.29
CA GLY A 30 14.92 -11.77 -20.27
C GLY A 30 15.12 -10.33 -19.83
N ASP A 31 14.05 -9.53 -19.74
CA ASP A 31 14.10 -8.14 -19.28
C ASP A 31 13.89 -8.03 -17.78
N ARG A 32 14.56 -7.05 -17.17
CA ARG A 32 14.40 -6.74 -15.74
C ARG A 32 13.07 -6.04 -15.49
N ILE A 33 12.26 -6.59 -14.58
CA ILE A 33 11.00 -6.00 -14.12
C ILE A 33 11.30 -5.22 -12.83
N GLY A 34 11.01 -3.91 -12.83
CA GLY A 34 11.21 -3.05 -11.68
C GLY A 34 9.95 -2.84 -10.87
N GLU A 35 8.79 -2.79 -11.54
CA GLU A 35 7.54 -2.48 -10.87
C GLU A 35 6.39 -3.32 -11.43
N LEU A 36 5.44 -3.70 -10.55
CA LEU A 36 4.12 -4.18 -10.90
C LEU A 36 3.10 -3.16 -10.39
N TRP A 37 2.34 -2.55 -11.30
CA TRP A 37 1.28 -1.62 -10.94
C TRP A 37 -0.06 -2.35 -10.94
N PHE A 38 -0.83 -2.16 -9.90
CA PHE A 38 -2.16 -2.75 -9.78
C PHE A 38 -3.21 -1.76 -10.28
N GLU A 39 -3.98 -2.20 -11.25
CA GLU A 39 -5.01 -1.41 -11.92
C GLU A 39 -6.38 -2.08 -11.80
N ARG A 40 -7.44 -1.31 -11.94
CA ARG A 40 -8.78 -1.86 -12.09
C ARG A 40 -8.90 -2.58 -13.43
N THR A 41 -9.60 -3.72 -13.42
CA THR A 41 -9.93 -4.46 -14.66
C THR A 41 -10.99 -3.74 -15.47
N ASP A 42 -11.92 -3.05 -14.82
CA ASP A 42 -12.89 -2.16 -15.48
C ASP A 42 -12.22 -0.85 -15.90
N ARG A 43 -11.76 -0.81 -17.14
CA ARG A 43 -11.13 0.38 -17.75
C ARG A 43 -12.10 1.54 -18.02
N GLY A 44 -13.40 1.31 -17.95
CA GLY A 44 -14.44 2.36 -18.06
C GLY A 44 -14.75 3.02 -16.73
N ALA A 45 -14.30 2.46 -15.62
CA ALA A 45 -14.51 3.03 -14.30
C ALA A 45 -13.64 4.26 -14.05
N ARG A 46 -14.02 5.03 -13.02
CA ARG A 46 -13.22 6.17 -12.55
C ARG A 46 -11.81 5.68 -12.17
N VAL A 47 -10.81 6.46 -12.56
CA VAL A 47 -9.43 6.23 -12.10
C VAL A 47 -9.38 6.34 -10.57
N PRO A 48 -8.82 5.33 -9.87
CA PRO A 48 -8.69 5.37 -8.42
C PRO A 48 -7.88 6.58 -7.94
N ALA A 49 -8.15 7.05 -6.72
CA ALA A 49 -7.37 8.12 -6.12
C ALA A 49 -5.98 7.66 -5.69
N LEU A 50 -5.83 6.36 -5.43
CA LEU A 50 -4.57 5.73 -5.01
C LEU A 50 -4.05 4.78 -6.09
N LEU A 51 -2.73 4.60 -6.10
CA LEU A 51 -2.03 3.61 -6.90
C LEU A 51 -1.23 2.70 -5.99
N LEU A 52 -1.47 1.41 -6.12
CA LEU A 52 -0.75 0.34 -5.42
C LEU A 52 0.27 -0.27 -6.36
N LYS A 53 1.50 -0.48 -5.88
CA LYS A 53 2.58 -1.10 -6.65
C LYS A 53 3.38 -2.11 -5.82
N LEU A 54 4.05 -3.02 -6.51
CA LEU A 54 5.21 -3.75 -5.99
C LEU A 54 6.46 -3.26 -6.72
N LEU A 55 7.51 -2.99 -5.95
CA LEU A 55 8.82 -2.60 -6.49
C LEU A 55 9.87 -3.66 -6.15
N PHE A 56 10.74 -3.95 -7.11
CA PHE A 56 11.80 -4.97 -7.03
C PHE A 56 13.12 -4.35 -7.44
N THR A 57 14.10 -4.28 -6.53
CA THR A 57 15.33 -3.52 -6.78
C THR A 57 16.58 -4.39 -6.74
N SER A 58 17.30 -4.51 -7.85
CA SER A 58 18.66 -5.07 -7.90
C SER A 58 19.75 -3.99 -7.88
N GLU A 59 19.38 -2.74 -8.17
CA GLU A 59 20.24 -1.56 -8.14
C GLU A 59 19.47 -0.40 -7.48
N PRO A 60 20.18 0.65 -6.99
CA PRO A 60 19.49 1.81 -6.42
C PRO A 60 18.62 2.54 -7.45
N LEU A 61 17.44 2.97 -7.03
CA LEU A 61 16.64 3.95 -7.75
C LEU A 61 17.30 5.33 -7.69
N SER A 62 16.90 6.24 -8.60
CA SER A 62 17.34 7.64 -8.52
C SER A 62 17.05 8.26 -7.16
N ILE A 63 17.89 9.20 -6.75
CA ILE A 63 17.51 10.15 -5.70
C ILE A 63 16.52 11.11 -6.33
N GLN A 64 15.35 11.24 -5.72
CA GLN A 64 14.19 11.91 -6.29
C GLN A 64 13.35 12.63 -5.25
N VAL A 65 12.43 13.47 -5.72
CA VAL A 65 11.41 14.13 -4.93
C VAL A 65 10.11 14.18 -5.71
N HIS A 66 8.99 14.19 -5.01
CA HIS A 66 7.67 14.32 -5.60
C HIS A 66 7.01 15.63 -5.21
N PRO A 67 6.25 16.27 -6.11
CA PRO A 67 5.51 17.49 -5.78
C PRO A 67 4.31 17.21 -4.87
N ASP A 68 3.87 18.22 -4.16
CA ASP A 68 2.54 18.25 -3.55
C ASP A 68 1.44 18.58 -4.59
N ASP A 69 0.17 18.53 -4.15
CA ASP A 69 -0.97 18.84 -5.03
C ASP A 69 -0.96 20.26 -5.56
N ALA A 70 -0.43 21.21 -4.79
CA ALA A 70 -0.42 22.63 -5.19
C ALA A 70 0.56 22.84 -6.34
N PHE A 71 1.79 22.32 -6.22
CA PHE A 71 2.78 22.40 -7.29
C PHE A 71 2.38 21.54 -8.51
N ALA A 72 1.87 20.33 -8.28
CA ALA A 72 1.43 19.44 -9.36
C ALA A 72 0.45 20.16 -10.31
N ARG A 73 -0.54 20.86 -9.76
CA ARG A 73 -1.49 21.66 -10.55
C ARG A 73 -0.84 22.76 -11.37
N THR A 74 0.23 23.38 -10.88
CA THR A 74 0.94 24.45 -11.65
C THR A 74 1.64 23.92 -12.90
N VAL A 75 1.96 22.61 -12.92
CA VAL A 75 2.61 21.96 -14.06
C VAL A 75 1.65 21.05 -14.85
N GLY A 76 0.34 21.19 -14.63
CA GLY A 76 -0.69 20.49 -15.38
C GLY A 76 -0.93 19.02 -14.95
N LEU A 77 -0.41 18.62 -13.81
CA LEU A 77 -0.64 17.28 -13.23
C LEU A 77 -1.86 17.30 -12.28
N PRO A 78 -2.65 16.23 -12.22
CA PRO A 78 -3.87 16.19 -11.41
C PRO A 78 -3.58 16.16 -9.90
N ASN A 79 -2.55 15.44 -9.48
CA ASN A 79 -2.23 15.19 -8.08
C ASN A 79 -0.72 15.28 -7.83
N GLY A 80 -0.35 15.62 -6.59
CA GLY A 80 0.97 15.38 -6.04
C GLY A 80 1.22 13.88 -5.84
N LYS A 81 2.35 13.56 -5.19
CA LYS A 81 2.70 12.16 -4.92
C LYS A 81 3.24 12.02 -3.50
N THR A 82 2.35 11.94 -2.54
CA THR A 82 2.62 11.43 -1.20
C THR A 82 2.51 9.92 -1.24
N GLU A 83 3.47 9.20 -0.64
CA GLU A 83 3.54 7.75 -0.70
C GLU A 83 3.96 7.12 0.63
N ALA A 84 3.74 5.83 0.76
CA ALA A 84 4.23 5.01 1.85
C ALA A 84 4.72 3.66 1.33
N TRP A 85 5.77 3.15 1.94
CA TRP A 85 6.37 1.86 1.61
C TRP A 85 6.21 0.89 2.77
N TYR A 86 5.90 -0.37 2.44
CA TYR A 86 5.99 -1.50 3.34
C TYR A 86 7.05 -2.46 2.81
N ILE A 87 8.10 -2.72 3.58
CA ILE A 87 9.20 -3.60 3.15
C ILE A 87 8.74 -5.06 3.22
N LEU A 88 8.65 -5.71 2.08
CA LEU A 88 8.26 -7.12 1.95
C LEU A 88 9.45 -8.05 2.11
N SER A 89 10.61 -7.67 1.57
CA SER A 89 11.89 -8.34 1.82
C SER A 89 13.05 -7.36 1.62
N ALA A 90 14.16 -7.61 2.30
CA ALA A 90 15.37 -6.81 2.18
C ALA A 90 16.60 -7.68 2.39
N THR A 91 17.65 -7.45 1.59
CA THR A 91 18.98 -8.04 1.85
C THR A 91 19.62 -7.39 3.09
N PRO A 92 20.61 -8.01 3.73
CA PRO A 92 21.26 -7.47 4.94
C PRO A 92 21.82 -6.04 4.77
N ASP A 93 22.27 -5.69 3.56
CA ASP A 93 22.87 -4.38 3.25
C ASP A 93 21.85 -3.39 2.65
N ALA A 94 20.59 -3.77 2.55
CA ALA A 94 19.55 -2.95 1.97
C ALA A 94 19.35 -1.66 2.77
N ARG A 95 19.24 -0.55 2.03
CA ARG A 95 19.06 0.79 2.61
C ARG A 95 18.09 1.60 1.80
N ILE A 96 17.43 2.52 2.48
CA ILE A 96 16.64 3.59 1.86
C ILE A 96 17.24 4.94 2.24
N GLY A 97 17.14 5.91 1.36
CA GLY A 97 17.46 7.31 1.63
C GLY A 97 16.20 8.08 1.93
N VAL A 98 16.10 8.77 3.07
CA VAL A 98 14.90 9.53 3.44
C VAL A 98 15.27 10.83 4.11
N GLY A 99 15.04 11.95 3.42
CA GLY A 99 15.50 13.27 3.80
C GLY A 99 17.01 13.44 3.63
N LEU A 100 17.51 14.56 4.06
CA LEU A 100 18.93 14.91 4.06
C LEU A 100 19.50 14.91 5.48
N LYS A 101 20.80 14.75 5.60
CA LYS A 101 21.51 14.79 6.90
C LYS A 101 21.47 16.17 7.57
N ARG A 102 21.26 17.22 6.79
CA ARG A 102 21.12 18.61 7.26
C ARG A 102 20.23 19.41 6.33
N GLN A 103 19.73 20.53 6.81
CA GLN A 103 19.00 21.50 6.00
C GLN A 103 19.95 22.14 4.96
N LEU A 104 19.46 22.27 3.72
CA LEU A 104 20.13 22.99 2.63
C LEU A 104 19.31 24.20 2.21
N ALA A 105 20.00 25.31 1.91
CA ALA A 105 19.37 26.41 1.17
C ALA A 105 19.14 26.01 -0.32
N PRO A 106 18.17 26.62 -1.03
CA PRO A 106 17.88 26.27 -2.43
C PRO A 106 19.10 26.34 -3.35
N GLY A 107 20.02 27.30 -3.15
CA GLY A 107 21.27 27.42 -3.90
C GLY A 107 22.26 26.28 -3.62
N GLU A 108 22.36 25.84 -2.34
CA GLU A 108 23.19 24.69 -1.96
C GLU A 108 22.64 23.40 -2.57
N LEU A 109 21.30 23.19 -2.51
CA LEU A 109 20.66 22.03 -3.11
C LEU A 109 20.92 21.98 -4.63
N ARG A 110 20.76 23.11 -5.32
CA ARG A 110 21.04 23.23 -6.76
C ARG A 110 22.49 22.85 -7.09
N THR A 111 23.44 23.31 -6.29
CA THR A 111 24.85 22.98 -6.47
C THR A 111 25.09 21.48 -6.26
N ALA A 112 24.53 20.91 -5.17
CA ALA A 112 24.68 19.51 -4.84
C ALA A 112 24.07 18.56 -5.89
N ILE A 113 22.98 18.98 -6.56
CA ILE A 113 22.40 18.24 -7.69
C ILE A 113 23.37 18.28 -8.89
N LYS A 114 23.90 19.46 -9.21
CA LYS A 114 24.77 19.65 -10.39
C LYS A 114 26.10 18.91 -10.29
N ASP A 115 26.72 18.91 -9.12
CA ASP A 115 28.02 18.24 -8.90
C ASP A 115 27.89 16.79 -8.41
N GLY A 116 26.65 16.32 -8.16
CA GLY A 116 26.37 14.96 -7.68
C GLY A 116 26.61 14.73 -6.20
N SER A 117 27.06 15.73 -5.43
CA SER A 117 27.31 15.60 -4.00
C SER A 117 26.05 15.32 -3.18
N ILE A 118 24.86 15.53 -3.75
CA ILE A 118 23.57 15.17 -3.15
C ILE A 118 23.56 13.72 -2.68
N ALA A 119 24.21 12.79 -3.38
CA ALA A 119 24.27 11.38 -3.01
C ALA A 119 24.88 11.15 -1.62
N SER A 120 25.83 11.99 -1.21
CA SER A 120 26.47 11.94 0.12
C SER A 120 25.65 12.64 1.21
N LEU A 121 24.73 13.51 0.83
CA LEU A 121 23.91 14.32 1.74
C LEU A 121 22.60 13.63 2.14
N VAL A 122 22.14 12.64 1.37
CA VAL A 122 20.96 11.83 1.71
C VAL A 122 21.20 11.07 3.02
N ASP A 123 20.18 11.02 3.88
CA ASP A 123 20.20 10.22 5.10
C ASP A 123 19.81 8.78 4.80
N TRP A 124 20.82 7.91 4.69
CA TRP A 124 20.66 6.50 4.37
C TRP A 124 20.46 5.66 5.63
N ARG A 125 19.37 4.90 5.68
CA ARG A 125 18.98 4.04 6.80
C ARG A 125 18.83 2.59 6.35
N SER A 126 19.32 1.64 7.17
CA SER A 126 19.07 0.21 6.93
C SER A 126 17.58 -0.10 7.12
N VAL A 127 17.08 -1.05 6.35
CA VAL A 127 15.69 -1.52 6.42
C VAL A 127 15.63 -3.04 6.49
N LYS A 128 14.53 -3.55 7.04
CA LYS A 128 14.22 -4.97 7.14
C LYS A 128 12.74 -5.21 6.81
N GLN A 129 12.39 -6.46 6.58
CA GLN A 129 11.00 -6.88 6.40
C GLN A 129 10.10 -6.35 7.53
N GLY A 130 8.94 -5.82 7.17
CA GLY A 130 7.96 -5.26 8.07
C GLY A 130 8.15 -3.78 8.40
N ASP A 131 9.27 -3.17 8.01
CA ASP A 131 9.46 -1.73 8.18
C ASP A 131 8.48 -0.94 7.31
N VAL A 132 8.00 0.18 7.87
CA VAL A 132 7.07 1.10 7.21
C VAL A 132 7.72 2.46 7.10
N ILE A 133 7.69 3.04 5.91
CA ILE A 133 8.28 4.33 5.62
C ILE A 133 7.23 5.22 4.97
N PHE A 134 6.88 6.33 5.61
CA PHE A 134 5.99 7.33 5.03
C PHE A 134 6.82 8.45 4.40
N ILE A 135 6.52 8.79 3.14
CA ILE A 135 7.20 9.79 2.32
C ILE A 135 6.20 10.88 1.94
N PRO A 136 6.05 11.94 2.75
CA PRO A 136 5.31 13.12 2.33
C PRO A 136 5.89 13.70 1.04
N ALA A 137 5.03 14.25 0.20
CA ALA A 137 5.46 15.07 -0.93
C ALA A 137 6.46 16.15 -0.45
N GLY A 138 7.46 16.47 -1.28
CA GLY A 138 8.56 17.35 -0.93
C GLY A 138 9.76 16.66 -0.26
N THR A 139 9.62 15.44 0.23
CA THR A 139 10.73 14.70 0.85
C THR A 139 11.67 14.15 -0.21
N ILE A 140 12.96 14.52 -0.14
CA ILE A 140 14.02 13.89 -0.97
C ILE A 140 14.23 12.46 -0.49
N HIS A 141 14.17 11.49 -1.40
CA HIS A 141 14.26 10.07 -1.04
C HIS A 141 14.91 9.22 -2.13
N ALA A 142 15.28 8.00 -1.77
CA ALA A 142 15.80 6.99 -2.69
C ALA A 142 15.57 5.57 -2.11
N ILE A 143 15.43 4.59 -2.98
CA ILE A 143 15.37 3.18 -2.62
C ILE A 143 16.68 2.53 -3.08
N GLY A 144 17.37 1.85 -2.16
CA GLY A 144 18.59 1.11 -2.46
C GLY A 144 18.34 -0.22 -3.17
N ALA A 145 19.41 -0.93 -3.46
CA ALA A 145 19.34 -2.27 -4.02
C ALA A 145 18.89 -3.32 -2.98
N GLY A 146 18.41 -4.47 -3.46
CA GLY A 146 18.11 -5.62 -2.63
C GLY A 146 16.80 -5.52 -1.83
N ILE A 147 15.85 -4.71 -2.30
CA ILE A 147 14.57 -4.47 -1.63
C ILE A 147 13.42 -4.93 -2.52
N VAL A 148 12.45 -5.62 -1.92
CA VAL A 148 11.11 -5.76 -2.45
C VAL A 148 10.17 -5.04 -1.50
N LEU A 149 9.36 -4.12 -2.00
CA LEU A 149 8.41 -3.36 -1.20
C LEU A 149 7.05 -3.20 -1.88
N ALA A 150 6.01 -3.03 -1.08
CA ALA A 150 4.72 -2.53 -1.52
C ALA A 150 4.70 -1.01 -1.35
N GLU A 151 4.31 -0.30 -2.40
CA GLU A 151 4.14 1.15 -2.42
C GLU A 151 2.67 1.49 -2.58
N ILE A 152 2.14 2.29 -1.67
CA ILE A 152 0.86 2.97 -1.84
C ILE A 152 1.10 4.46 -1.97
N GLN A 153 0.48 5.10 -2.95
CA GLN A 153 0.69 6.50 -3.28
C GLN A 153 -0.59 7.16 -3.79
N GLN A 154 -0.62 8.50 -3.79
CA GLN A 154 -1.59 9.21 -4.62
C GLN A 154 -1.43 8.76 -6.08
N HIS A 155 -2.51 8.72 -6.84
CA HIS A 155 -2.47 8.29 -8.25
C HIS A 155 -1.76 9.32 -9.13
N SER A 156 -0.44 9.27 -9.10
CA SER A 156 0.47 10.18 -9.81
C SER A 156 1.78 9.45 -10.13
N ASP A 157 2.39 9.79 -11.26
CA ASP A 157 3.76 9.34 -11.64
C ASP A 157 4.75 10.51 -11.67
N ALA A 158 4.40 11.63 -11.03
CA ALA A 158 5.21 12.83 -10.96
C ALA A 158 6.51 12.58 -10.19
N THR A 159 7.66 12.62 -10.88
CA THR A 159 8.97 12.35 -10.28
C THR A 159 9.99 13.37 -10.77
N PHE A 160 10.58 14.13 -9.85
CA PHE A 160 11.70 15.02 -10.13
C PHE A 160 13.01 14.39 -9.64
N ARG A 161 13.87 14.09 -10.58
CA ARG A 161 15.11 13.34 -10.36
C ARG A 161 16.26 14.29 -10.05
N LEU A 162 16.95 14.03 -8.91
CA LEU A 162 18.09 14.81 -8.44
C LEU A 162 19.43 14.16 -8.81
N PHE A 163 19.50 12.81 -8.77
CA PHE A 163 20.71 12.06 -9.08
C PHE A 163 20.36 10.66 -9.57
N ASP A 164 21.09 10.12 -10.55
CA ASP A 164 20.74 8.85 -11.17
C ASP A 164 21.94 7.90 -11.39
N TYR A 165 22.97 8.01 -10.59
CA TYR A 165 24.10 7.08 -10.57
C TYR A 165 24.78 6.90 -11.95
N GLY A 166 24.84 7.95 -12.74
CA GLY A 166 25.48 7.94 -14.09
C GLY A 166 24.60 7.39 -15.21
N ARG A 167 23.33 7.04 -14.95
CA ARG A 167 22.36 6.73 -16.01
C ARG A 167 22.01 8.00 -16.79
N THR A 168 21.63 7.83 -18.07
CA THR A 168 21.38 8.95 -19.00
C THR A 168 20.00 9.60 -18.86
N ARG A 169 19.24 9.28 -17.82
CA ARG A 169 17.91 9.89 -17.60
C ARG A 169 18.05 11.35 -17.17
N GLU A 170 17.11 12.17 -17.62
CA GLU A 170 17.08 13.61 -17.33
C GLU A 170 17.02 13.88 -15.82
N LEU A 171 17.78 14.87 -15.36
CA LEU A 171 17.71 15.46 -14.03
C LEU A 171 16.81 16.70 -14.07
N HIS A 172 15.92 16.83 -13.07
CA HIS A 172 14.90 17.88 -13.03
C HIS A 172 15.26 18.94 -11.98
N THR A 173 16.45 19.54 -12.10
CA THR A 173 17.06 20.40 -11.06
C THR A 173 16.15 21.52 -10.60
N ASP A 174 15.52 22.26 -11.51
CA ASP A 174 14.70 23.41 -11.16
C ASP A 174 13.40 23.00 -10.42
N SER A 175 12.71 22.01 -10.97
CA SER A 175 11.50 21.46 -10.34
C SER A 175 11.81 20.81 -8.99
N ALA A 176 12.92 20.04 -8.92
CA ALA A 176 13.34 19.41 -7.68
C ALA A 176 13.63 20.43 -6.57
N VAL A 177 14.36 21.51 -6.90
CA VAL A 177 14.64 22.60 -5.94
C VAL A 177 13.36 23.30 -5.50
N ALA A 178 12.42 23.50 -6.44
CA ALA A 178 11.18 24.21 -6.15
C ALA A 178 10.24 23.46 -5.19
N VAL A 179 10.25 22.10 -5.22
CA VAL A 179 9.32 21.27 -4.43
C VAL A 179 9.95 20.65 -3.20
N SER A 180 11.30 20.65 -3.08
CA SER A 180 11.97 19.93 -1.99
C SER A 180 11.87 20.64 -0.65
N ASP A 181 11.46 19.88 0.36
CA ASP A 181 11.87 20.11 1.75
C ASP A 181 13.30 19.56 1.90
N ALA A 182 14.28 20.42 1.68
CA ALA A 182 15.68 20.04 1.57
C ALA A 182 16.35 19.85 2.94
N GLY A 183 15.73 19.10 3.83
CA GLY A 183 16.17 18.86 5.18
C GLY A 183 16.01 17.43 5.68
N PRO A 184 16.29 17.20 6.96
CA PRO A 184 16.03 15.93 7.61
C PRO A 184 14.53 15.60 7.63
N LEU A 185 14.20 14.31 7.44
CA LEU A 185 12.81 13.87 7.61
C LEU A 185 12.35 14.13 9.05
N GLN A 186 11.20 14.77 9.20
CA GLN A 186 10.56 14.99 10.49
C GLN A 186 10.11 13.66 11.11
N THR A 187 10.12 13.61 12.45
CA THR A 187 9.62 12.44 13.18
C THR A 187 8.16 12.18 12.83
N GLN A 188 7.86 10.96 12.47
CA GLN A 188 6.52 10.51 12.09
C GLN A 188 5.88 9.68 13.20
N ALA A 189 4.54 9.69 13.25
CA ALA A 189 3.80 8.83 14.15
C ALA A 189 4.04 7.35 13.79
N GLY A 190 4.29 6.52 14.79
CA GLY A 190 4.43 5.09 14.60
C GLY A 190 3.10 4.37 14.36
N PRO A 191 3.14 3.07 14.03
CA PRO A 191 1.94 2.25 13.87
C PRO A 191 1.04 2.27 15.10
N ARG A 192 -0.29 2.28 14.88
CA ARG A 192 -1.30 2.31 15.92
C ARG A 192 -2.28 1.13 15.77
N ARG A 193 -2.39 0.30 16.80
CA ARG A 193 -3.36 -0.80 16.81
C ARG A 193 -4.80 -0.25 16.86
N LEU A 194 -5.64 -0.72 15.94
CA LEU A 194 -7.05 -0.33 15.84
C LEU A 194 -7.96 -1.38 16.47
N THR A 195 -7.72 -2.66 16.15
CA THR A 195 -8.46 -3.83 16.69
C THR A 195 -7.49 -4.98 16.95
N ALA A 196 -8.01 -6.14 17.32
CA ALA A 196 -7.19 -7.35 17.49
C ALA A 196 -6.47 -7.76 16.20
N VAL A 197 -7.05 -7.46 15.04
CA VAL A 197 -6.54 -7.89 13.71
C VAL A 197 -6.12 -6.74 12.80
N ARG A 198 -6.30 -5.49 13.20
CA ARG A 198 -6.00 -4.31 12.37
C ARG A 198 -4.99 -3.39 13.04
N THR A 199 -4.00 -2.94 12.30
CA THR A 199 -3.00 -1.96 12.72
C THR A 199 -2.88 -0.88 11.65
N ALA A 200 -3.17 0.38 11.98
CA ALA A 200 -2.86 1.51 11.12
C ALA A 200 -1.35 1.70 11.11
N LEU A 201 -0.75 1.60 9.93
CA LEU A 201 0.67 1.81 9.70
C LEU A 201 0.97 3.27 9.37
N VAL A 202 0.12 3.87 8.53
CA VAL A 202 0.15 5.28 8.15
C VAL A 202 -1.27 5.83 8.13
N ALA A 203 -1.47 7.03 8.65
CA ALA A 203 -2.67 7.82 8.46
C ALA A 203 -2.25 9.23 8.04
N SER A 204 -2.65 9.64 6.85
CA SER A 204 -2.28 10.92 6.22
C SER A 204 -3.51 11.60 5.63
N PRO A 205 -3.46 12.87 5.27
CA PRO A 205 -4.57 13.53 4.57
C PRO A 205 -4.98 12.84 3.26
N HIS A 206 -4.08 12.10 2.62
CA HIS A 206 -4.30 11.49 1.31
C HIS A 206 -4.79 10.06 1.41
N PHE A 207 -4.24 9.27 2.35
CA PHE A 207 -4.60 7.86 2.52
C PHE A 207 -4.32 7.34 3.92
N VAL A 208 -4.99 6.24 4.24
CA VAL A 208 -4.65 5.35 5.36
C VAL A 208 -4.09 4.06 4.79
N LEU A 209 -2.99 3.58 5.36
CA LEU A 209 -2.42 2.26 5.13
C LEU A 209 -2.51 1.45 6.41
N GLU A 210 -3.13 0.28 6.35
CA GLU A 210 -3.24 -0.67 7.46
C GLU A 210 -2.59 -2.00 7.11
N ARG A 211 -2.14 -2.70 8.15
CA ARG A 211 -1.90 -4.13 8.09
C ARG A 211 -3.04 -4.84 8.81
N ILE A 212 -3.55 -5.90 8.20
CA ILE A 212 -4.48 -6.84 8.81
C ILE A 212 -3.80 -8.20 8.97
N ASP A 213 -4.08 -8.85 10.12
CA ASP A 213 -3.60 -10.20 10.43
C ASP A 213 -4.82 -11.04 10.84
N LEU A 214 -5.36 -11.82 9.91
CA LEU A 214 -6.58 -12.58 10.07
C LEU A 214 -6.27 -14.01 10.51
N PRO A 215 -6.92 -14.52 11.57
CA PRO A 215 -6.70 -15.87 12.09
C PRO A 215 -7.03 -16.96 11.06
N ALA A 216 -6.36 -18.09 11.19
CA ALA A 216 -6.65 -19.29 10.41
C ALA A 216 -8.11 -19.74 10.55
N ASN A 217 -8.72 -20.20 9.45
CA ASN A 217 -10.07 -20.72 9.38
C ASN A 217 -11.15 -19.76 9.90
N SER A 218 -10.93 -18.46 9.80
CA SER A 218 -11.89 -17.41 10.18
C SER A 218 -12.61 -16.85 8.96
N SER A 219 -13.77 -16.21 9.16
CA SER A 219 -14.54 -15.56 8.10
C SER A 219 -14.83 -14.12 8.52
N TRP A 220 -14.59 -13.19 7.58
CA TRP A 220 -14.68 -11.77 7.78
C TRP A 220 -15.57 -11.11 6.73
N ALA A 221 -16.23 -10.03 7.11
CA ALA A 221 -16.94 -9.15 6.19
C ALA A 221 -16.13 -7.86 6.00
N LEU A 222 -15.70 -7.61 4.78
CA LEU A 222 -15.14 -6.32 4.37
C LEU A 222 -16.29 -5.38 4.01
N ASP A 223 -16.33 -4.17 4.58
CA ASP A 223 -17.25 -3.09 4.21
C ASP A 223 -16.46 -1.94 3.58
N ALA A 224 -16.26 -2.00 2.28
CA ALA A 224 -15.52 -1.02 1.50
C ALA A 224 -16.42 0.17 1.14
N THR A 225 -16.70 1.05 2.09
CA THR A 225 -17.53 2.27 1.87
C THR A 225 -16.90 3.27 0.91
N ARG A 226 -15.62 3.16 0.64
CA ARG A 226 -14.81 3.95 -0.29
C ARG A 226 -13.83 3.06 -1.04
N GLU A 227 -13.16 3.61 -2.04
CA GLU A 227 -12.02 2.97 -2.71
C GLU A 227 -11.12 2.25 -1.70
N THR A 228 -10.91 0.96 -1.87
CA THR A 228 -10.14 0.12 -0.95
C THR A 228 -9.31 -0.87 -1.75
N TRP A 229 -8.00 -0.80 -1.57
CA TRP A 229 -7.03 -1.75 -2.10
C TRP A 229 -6.63 -2.75 -1.02
N ILE A 230 -6.52 -4.02 -1.36
CA ILE A 230 -6.01 -5.07 -0.49
C ILE A 230 -4.90 -5.80 -1.24
N LEU A 231 -3.72 -5.93 -0.62
CA LEU A 231 -2.59 -6.71 -1.12
C LEU A 231 -2.26 -7.81 -0.11
N VAL A 232 -2.38 -9.05 -0.50
CA VAL A 232 -1.99 -10.19 0.35
C VAL A 232 -0.47 -10.28 0.45
N ILE A 233 0.05 -10.39 1.68
CA ILE A 233 1.49 -10.48 1.94
C ILE A 233 1.91 -11.85 2.52
N GLU A 234 1.02 -12.54 3.23
CA GLU A 234 1.27 -13.88 3.78
C GLU A 234 -0.04 -14.69 3.82
N GLY A 235 0.05 -16.02 3.77
CA GLY A 235 -1.08 -16.91 3.86
C GLY A 235 -2.00 -16.84 2.65
N GLN A 236 -3.28 -17.19 2.83
CA GLN A 236 -4.26 -17.16 1.76
C GLN A 236 -5.68 -16.96 2.29
N ALA A 237 -6.55 -16.43 1.42
CA ALA A 237 -7.98 -16.35 1.68
C ALA A 237 -8.78 -16.52 0.39
N ARG A 238 -10.07 -16.76 0.53
CA ARG A 238 -11.02 -16.75 -0.57
C ARG A 238 -11.96 -15.54 -0.42
N ALA A 239 -12.01 -14.70 -1.44
CA ALA A 239 -12.96 -13.61 -1.54
C ALA A 239 -13.96 -13.92 -2.67
N GLY A 240 -15.18 -14.30 -2.32
CA GLY A 240 -16.17 -14.78 -3.27
C GLY A 240 -15.70 -16.07 -3.98
N ARG A 241 -15.39 -15.98 -5.30
CA ARG A 241 -14.87 -17.11 -6.10
C ARG A 241 -13.36 -17.07 -6.30
N THR A 242 -12.69 -16.02 -5.86
CA THR A 242 -11.26 -15.78 -6.08
C THR A 242 -10.46 -16.24 -4.88
N ILE A 243 -9.43 -17.04 -5.14
CA ILE A 243 -8.40 -17.37 -4.13
C ILE A 243 -7.34 -16.29 -4.22
N LEU A 244 -7.00 -15.72 -3.07
CA LEU A 244 -5.98 -14.69 -2.90
C LEU A 244 -4.78 -15.29 -2.19
N LYS A 245 -3.60 -15.05 -2.73
CA LYS A 245 -2.29 -15.51 -2.24
C LYS A 245 -1.27 -14.36 -2.22
N PRO A 246 -0.10 -14.51 -1.62
CA PRO A 246 0.92 -13.45 -1.60
C PRO A 246 1.19 -12.87 -2.98
N GLY A 247 1.17 -11.53 -3.06
CA GLY A 247 1.33 -10.78 -4.30
C GLY A 247 0.03 -10.49 -5.06
N ASP A 248 -1.08 -11.15 -4.73
CA ASP A 248 -2.37 -10.80 -5.32
C ASP A 248 -2.95 -9.54 -4.69
N ALA A 249 -3.47 -8.67 -5.53
CA ALA A 249 -4.19 -7.48 -5.11
C ALA A 249 -5.64 -7.49 -5.58
N VAL A 250 -6.53 -6.91 -4.78
CA VAL A 250 -7.94 -6.71 -5.11
C VAL A 250 -8.38 -5.29 -4.81
N PHE A 251 -9.38 -4.85 -5.53
CA PHE A 251 -10.04 -3.56 -5.38
C PHE A 251 -11.51 -3.76 -4.98
N ALA A 252 -12.00 -2.93 -4.07
CA ALA A 252 -13.41 -2.85 -3.70
C ALA A 252 -13.80 -1.37 -3.49
N GLU A 253 -15.01 -1.00 -3.87
CA GLU A 253 -15.55 0.35 -3.66
C GLU A 253 -17.07 0.29 -3.53
N ALA A 254 -17.62 0.94 -2.50
CA ALA A 254 -19.05 1.01 -2.21
C ALA A 254 -19.73 -0.38 -2.21
N ASP A 255 -19.05 -1.40 -1.65
CA ASP A 255 -19.50 -2.79 -1.68
C ASP A 255 -19.08 -3.55 -0.42
N ARG A 256 -19.76 -4.66 -0.14
CA ARG A 256 -19.43 -5.59 0.93
C ARG A 256 -19.00 -6.94 0.38
N ALA A 257 -17.99 -7.54 0.98
CA ALA A 257 -17.45 -8.81 0.55
C ALA A 257 -17.08 -9.73 1.71
N GLY A 258 -17.38 -11.02 1.58
CA GLY A 258 -16.89 -12.05 2.49
C GLY A 258 -15.45 -12.42 2.17
N ILE A 259 -14.64 -12.59 3.20
CA ILE A 259 -13.27 -13.09 3.15
C ILE A 259 -13.19 -14.35 4.03
N ASP A 260 -13.02 -15.51 3.42
CA ASP A 260 -12.82 -16.79 4.11
C ASP A 260 -11.32 -17.10 4.15
N VAL A 261 -10.75 -17.10 5.35
CA VAL A 261 -9.31 -17.26 5.56
C VAL A 261 -8.93 -18.75 5.55
N GLY A 262 -7.83 -19.06 4.89
CA GLY A 262 -7.28 -20.41 4.82
C GLY A 262 -6.69 -20.92 6.15
N PRO A 263 -6.17 -22.18 6.13
CA PRO A 263 -5.69 -22.85 7.37
C PRO A 263 -4.44 -22.20 7.97
N ASP A 264 -3.69 -21.41 7.20
CA ASP A 264 -2.45 -20.76 7.65
C ASP A 264 -2.66 -19.31 8.10
N GLY A 265 -3.93 -18.82 8.09
CA GLY A 265 -4.22 -17.41 8.30
C GLY A 265 -3.98 -16.56 7.04
N MET A 266 -4.12 -15.25 7.18
CA MET A 266 -3.79 -14.28 6.14
C MET A 266 -3.30 -12.99 6.74
N SER A 267 -2.16 -12.49 6.26
CA SER A 267 -1.73 -11.10 6.47
C SER A 267 -1.85 -10.33 5.16
N ALA A 268 -2.40 -9.11 5.21
CA ALA A 268 -2.53 -8.26 4.05
C ALA A 268 -2.34 -6.77 4.41
N LEU A 269 -1.99 -5.99 3.41
CA LEU A 269 -2.04 -4.53 3.47
C LEU A 269 -3.41 -4.08 2.94
N ILE A 270 -4.03 -3.12 3.62
CA ILE A 270 -5.24 -2.44 3.15
C ILE A 270 -4.94 -0.96 3.05
N ALA A 271 -5.31 -0.36 1.91
CA ALA A 271 -5.16 1.07 1.69
C ALA A 271 -6.43 1.68 1.10
N TYR A 272 -6.77 2.87 1.58
CA TYR A 272 -7.94 3.64 1.13
C TYR A 272 -7.70 5.14 1.34
N PRO A 273 -8.41 6.04 0.61
CA PRO A 273 -8.28 7.48 0.81
C PRO A 273 -8.56 7.91 2.26
N GLY A 274 -7.67 8.79 2.80
CA GLY A 274 -7.67 9.24 4.19
C GLY A 274 -8.71 10.31 4.51
N PRO A 275 -8.57 11.03 5.66
CA PRO A 275 -7.41 10.94 6.56
C PRO A 275 -7.51 9.89 7.69
N ASP A 276 -8.72 9.44 8.05
CA ASP A 276 -8.95 8.65 9.25
C ASP A 276 -9.26 7.18 8.95
N PRO A 277 -8.84 6.25 9.82
CA PRO A 277 -9.21 4.85 9.74
C PRO A 277 -10.73 4.65 9.75
N VAL A 278 -11.23 3.81 8.82
CA VAL A 278 -12.64 3.41 8.76
C VAL A 278 -12.92 2.41 9.88
N VAL A 279 -13.82 2.76 10.82
CA VAL A 279 -14.08 1.94 12.01
C VAL A 279 -14.64 0.57 11.64
N ALA A 280 -15.68 0.51 10.82
CA ALA A 280 -16.39 -0.71 10.44
C ALA A 280 -15.86 -1.35 9.14
N LEU A 281 -14.57 -1.12 8.79
CA LEU A 281 -13.98 -1.64 7.54
C LEU A 281 -14.00 -3.17 7.48
N LEU A 282 -13.81 -3.84 8.62
CA LEU A 282 -13.67 -5.29 8.71
C LEU A 282 -14.32 -5.82 9.98
N GLU A 283 -15.29 -6.72 9.83
CA GLU A 283 -16.08 -7.33 10.91
C GLU A 283 -15.95 -8.85 10.88
N ASP A 284 -15.85 -9.48 12.07
CA ASP A 284 -15.85 -10.94 12.20
C ASP A 284 -17.25 -11.49 11.88
N SER A 285 -17.36 -12.27 10.80
CA SER A 285 -18.62 -12.89 10.38
C SER A 285 -18.98 -14.13 11.20
N GLY A 286 -18.01 -14.76 11.87
CA GLY A 286 -18.23 -15.94 12.72
C GLY A 286 -19.03 -15.63 14.00
N GLU A 287 -18.87 -14.43 14.56
CA GLU A 287 -19.65 -13.99 15.72
C GLU A 287 -21.14 -13.75 15.41
N HIS A 288 -21.47 -13.36 14.18
CA HIS A 288 -22.86 -13.16 13.77
C HIS A 288 -23.62 -14.47 13.54
N MET A 289 -22.97 -15.51 13.05
CA MET A 289 -23.58 -16.84 12.90
C MET A 289 -23.98 -17.44 14.24
N THR A 290 -23.15 -17.30 15.28
CA THR A 290 -23.45 -17.76 16.65
C THR A 290 -24.56 -16.97 17.31
N LYS A 291 -24.65 -15.66 17.13
CA LYS A 291 -25.75 -14.83 17.65
C LYS A 291 -27.08 -15.10 16.95
N SER A 292 -27.09 -15.32 15.64
CA SER A 292 -28.30 -15.65 14.88
C SER A 292 -28.84 -17.04 15.19
N ALA A 293 -27.98 -18.05 15.42
CA ALA A 293 -28.37 -19.38 15.83
C ALA A 293 -28.94 -19.40 17.26
N ALA A 294 -28.42 -18.60 18.18
CA ALA A 294 -28.91 -18.48 19.54
C ALA A 294 -30.31 -17.84 19.66
N ILE A 295 -30.65 -16.94 18.72
CA ILE A 295 -32.00 -16.31 18.69
C ILE A 295 -33.07 -17.26 18.10
N SER A 296 -32.68 -18.22 17.25
CA SER A 296 -33.62 -19.16 16.64
C SER A 296 -34.10 -20.31 17.56
N VAL A 297 -33.48 -20.54 18.72
CA VAL A 297 -33.80 -21.65 19.64
C VAL A 297 -34.83 -21.27 20.73
N ALA A 298 -35.23 -20.00 20.85
CA ALA A 298 -36.14 -19.51 21.86
C ALA A 298 -37.56 -19.19 21.31
N ARG A 299 -38.27 -20.20 20.78
CA ARG A 299 -39.74 -20.13 20.66
C ARG A 299 -40.37 -20.99 21.75
N PRO A 300 -41.14 -20.40 22.67
CA PRO A 300 -41.90 -21.22 23.65
C PRO A 300 -43.06 -21.92 22.92
N SER A 301 -43.17 -23.21 23.17
CA SER A 301 -44.32 -24.05 22.81
C SER A 301 -45.59 -23.50 23.43
N LYS A 302 -46.66 -23.37 22.65
CA LYS A 302 -48.01 -23.06 23.10
C LYS A 302 -48.51 -24.19 24.02
N PRO A 303 -49.27 -23.89 25.11
CA PRO A 303 -49.96 -24.91 25.88
C PRO A 303 -51.11 -25.53 25.08
N GLU A 304 -51.22 -26.85 25.10
CA GLU A 304 -52.38 -27.59 24.61
C GLU A 304 -53.61 -27.28 25.46
N GLU A 305 -54.71 -26.94 24.81
CA GLU A 305 -56.04 -26.79 25.37
C GLU A 305 -56.66 -28.18 25.60
N ILE A 306 -56.83 -28.56 26.86
CA ILE A 306 -57.55 -29.78 27.23
C ILE A 306 -59.04 -29.52 27.13
N ALA A 307 -59.70 -30.16 26.18
CA ALA A 307 -61.16 -30.17 26.05
C ALA A 307 -61.76 -30.95 27.21
N GLY A 308 -62.54 -30.29 28.03
CA GLY A 308 -63.33 -30.92 29.14
C GLY A 308 -64.61 -31.55 28.63
N VAL A 309 -64.86 -32.73 29.13
CA VAL A 309 -66.07 -33.51 28.92
C VAL A 309 -67.20 -32.98 29.83
N GLN A 310 -68.40 -32.96 29.24
CA GLN A 310 -69.68 -32.68 29.92
C GLN A 310 -69.99 -33.54 31.08
N ARG A 311 -70.59 -32.96 32.06
CA ARG A 311 -71.92 -33.31 32.60
C ARG A 311 -72.50 -32.12 33.35
#